data_92baf26caeb75ba3d553b56de5696201
#
_entry.id   92baf26caeb75ba3d553b56de5696201
#
_cell.length_a   1.000
_cell.length_b   1.000
_cell.length_c   1.000
_cell.angle_alpha   90.00
_cell.angle_beta   90.00
_cell.angle_gamma   90.00
#
_symmetry.space_group_name_H-M   'P 1'
#
loop_
_entity.id
_entity.type
_entity.pdbx_description
1 polymer ?
#
loop_
_entity_poly.entity_id
_entity_poly.type
_entity_poly.pdbx_seq_one_letter_code
_entity_poly.pdbx_strand_id
1 'polypeptide(L)'
;MADYSRYEFIKVEKADKIATVTLDRPDSLNAINPQMHRELERIWIDLAEDTEVNAILLTGAGRAFCAGGDVKGMASRAGEEEGRRRAMATPAGGRRLVQNMLDVEQPIVGAINGDAVGLGATIALFCDVIVASEKARFADTHVRVGIVAGDGGAVIWPLLIGPARAKEFLMRGHFINGAEAAKIGLVNYAVPPEEVLPKAREIAQELAEGPTWAIRWSKLSVNKWLKDQVNLIMDASLAYEMLTFNTEDHKEAARAFVEKRKPKYQGR
;
A
#
# COMPACT_ATOMS: atom_id res chain seq x y z
N MET A 1 -14.72 -16.92 16.21
CA MET A 1 -13.46 -16.13 16.20
C MET A 1 -12.83 -16.28 14.83
N ALA A 2 -12.44 -15.18 14.21
CA ALA A 2 -11.66 -15.23 12.97
C ALA A 2 -10.31 -15.90 13.25
N ASP A 3 -9.90 -16.84 12.40
CA ASP A 3 -8.61 -17.52 12.50
C ASP A 3 -7.59 -16.85 11.59
N TYR A 4 -6.64 -16.15 12.18
CA TYR A 4 -5.55 -15.47 11.47
C TYR A 4 -4.28 -16.33 11.37
N SER A 5 -4.23 -17.53 11.91
CA SER A 5 -3.04 -18.41 11.88
C SER A 5 -2.66 -18.88 10.48
N ARG A 6 -3.58 -18.74 9.52
CA ARG A 6 -3.36 -19.07 8.11
C ARG A 6 -2.47 -18.10 7.33
N TYR A 7 -2.19 -16.91 7.91
CA TYR A 7 -1.34 -15.90 7.29
C TYR A 7 0.12 -16.16 7.65
N GLU A 8 0.98 -16.24 6.65
CA GLU A 8 2.40 -16.49 6.79
C GLU A 8 3.19 -15.17 6.97
N PHE A 9 2.79 -14.14 6.20
CA PHE A 9 3.49 -12.86 6.11
C PHE A 9 2.72 -11.69 6.73
N ILE A 10 1.58 -11.97 7.33
CA ILE A 10 0.78 -10.99 8.06
C ILE A 10 0.51 -11.55 9.46
N LYS A 11 0.91 -10.82 10.49
CA LYS A 11 0.56 -11.14 11.87
C LYS A 11 -0.60 -10.28 12.33
N VAL A 12 -1.53 -10.88 13.05
CA VAL A 12 -2.68 -10.19 13.65
C VAL A 12 -2.72 -10.47 15.14
N GLU A 13 -2.65 -9.41 15.92
CA GLU A 13 -2.81 -9.45 17.38
C GLU A 13 -4.03 -8.63 17.76
N LYS A 14 -4.89 -9.18 18.62
CA LYS A 14 -6.11 -8.50 19.08
C LYS A 14 -5.99 -8.11 20.54
N ALA A 15 -6.21 -6.85 20.85
CA ALA A 15 -6.35 -6.33 22.20
C ALA A 15 -7.26 -5.09 22.17
N ASP A 16 -8.06 -4.90 23.20
CA ASP A 16 -8.88 -3.69 23.42
C ASP A 16 -9.76 -3.31 22.21
N LYS A 17 -10.35 -4.32 21.55
CA LYS A 17 -11.14 -4.20 20.31
C LYS A 17 -10.36 -3.68 19.10
N ILE A 18 -9.05 -3.68 19.15
CA ILE A 18 -8.14 -3.31 18.07
C ILE A 18 -7.48 -4.57 17.52
N ALA A 19 -7.49 -4.73 16.19
CA ALA A 19 -6.65 -5.68 15.50
C ALA A 19 -5.37 -4.96 15.03
N THR A 20 -4.23 -5.30 15.62
CA THR A 20 -2.93 -4.87 15.12
C THR A 20 -2.48 -5.81 14.01
N VAL A 21 -2.44 -5.30 12.80
CA VAL A 21 -2.01 -6.00 11.58
C VAL A 21 -0.59 -5.59 11.27
N THR A 22 0.33 -6.55 11.30
CA THR A 22 1.76 -6.31 11.04
C THR A 22 2.18 -7.01 9.77
N LEU A 23 2.71 -6.26 8.80
CA LEU A 23 3.39 -6.82 7.63
C LEU A 23 4.72 -7.42 8.10
N ASP A 24 4.91 -8.74 7.95
CA ASP A 24 5.98 -9.47 8.63
C ASP A 24 6.94 -10.22 7.68
N ARG A 25 7.71 -9.45 6.91
CA ARG A 25 8.87 -9.89 6.13
C ARG A 25 10.06 -8.94 6.35
N PRO A 26 10.51 -8.71 7.60
CA PRO A 26 11.48 -7.66 7.93
C PRO A 26 12.81 -7.79 7.18
N ASP A 27 13.28 -9.01 6.93
CA ASP A 27 14.52 -9.29 6.18
C ASP A 27 14.46 -8.81 4.72
N SER A 28 13.26 -8.67 4.18
CA SER A 28 13.00 -8.13 2.84
C SER A 28 12.36 -6.74 2.89
N LEU A 29 12.46 -6.01 4.00
CA LEU A 29 11.81 -4.71 4.20
C LEU A 29 10.29 -4.77 3.94
N ASN A 30 9.65 -5.87 4.27
CA ASN A 30 8.24 -6.15 4.03
C ASN A 30 7.83 -6.04 2.55
N ALA A 31 8.77 -6.33 1.62
CA ALA A 31 8.47 -6.38 0.19
C ALA A 31 7.42 -7.46 -0.11
N ILE A 32 6.45 -7.09 -0.95
CA ILE A 32 5.27 -7.91 -1.23
C ILE A 32 5.60 -8.96 -2.30
N ASN A 33 5.71 -10.20 -1.87
CA ASN A 33 5.78 -11.36 -2.76
C ASN A 33 4.36 -11.83 -3.16
N PRO A 34 4.21 -12.78 -4.09
CA PRO A 34 2.89 -13.26 -4.52
C PRO A 34 2.03 -13.85 -3.39
N GLN A 35 2.63 -14.46 -2.37
CA GLN A 35 1.90 -15.01 -1.23
C GLN A 35 1.36 -13.87 -0.36
N MET A 36 2.21 -12.94 0.05
CA MET A 36 1.80 -11.79 0.85
C MET A 36 0.76 -10.91 0.12
N HIS A 37 0.84 -10.83 -1.22
CA HIS A 37 -0.19 -10.14 -2.00
C HIS A 37 -1.56 -10.79 -1.85
N ARG A 38 -1.64 -12.13 -1.96
CA ARG A 38 -2.90 -12.86 -1.73
C ARG A 38 -3.42 -12.72 -0.30
N GLU A 39 -2.51 -12.71 0.67
CA GLU A 39 -2.86 -12.46 2.06
C GLU A 39 -3.44 -11.05 2.27
N LEU A 40 -2.82 -10.05 1.65
CA LEU A 40 -3.31 -8.66 1.65
C LEU A 40 -4.66 -8.51 0.95
N GLU A 41 -4.96 -9.29 -0.09
CA GLU A 41 -6.30 -9.31 -0.68
C GLU A 41 -7.35 -9.85 0.32
N ARG A 42 -6.98 -10.83 1.14
CA ARG A 42 -7.92 -11.58 1.98
C ARG A 42 -8.12 -10.99 3.37
N ILE A 43 -7.07 -10.47 3.99
CA ILE A 43 -7.10 -10.05 5.40
C ILE A 43 -8.21 -9.04 5.71
N TRP A 44 -8.51 -8.12 4.79
CA TRP A 44 -9.55 -7.11 4.97
C TRP A 44 -10.94 -7.72 5.08
N ILE A 45 -11.21 -8.81 4.34
CA ILE A 45 -12.48 -9.54 4.41
C ILE A 45 -12.61 -10.21 5.79
N ASP A 46 -11.55 -10.87 6.25
CA ASP A 46 -11.58 -11.55 7.55
C ASP A 46 -11.74 -10.57 8.72
N LEU A 47 -11.09 -9.39 8.60
CA LEU A 47 -11.24 -8.32 9.59
C LEU A 47 -12.64 -7.70 9.57
N ALA A 48 -13.25 -7.55 8.39
CA ALA A 48 -14.61 -7.04 8.26
C ALA A 48 -15.63 -7.96 8.94
N GLU A 49 -15.41 -9.28 8.89
CA GLU A 49 -16.25 -10.31 9.50
C GLU A 49 -15.98 -10.49 11.01
N ASP A 50 -14.87 -9.95 11.55
CA ASP A 50 -14.51 -10.10 12.96
C ASP A 50 -15.27 -9.09 13.85
N THR A 51 -16.31 -9.60 14.53
CA THR A 51 -17.17 -8.78 15.40
C THR A 51 -16.50 -8.31 16.70
N GLU A 52 -15.34 -8.86 17.05
CA GLU A 52 -14.57 -8.43 18.22
C GLU A 52 -13.67 -7.23 17.93
N VAL A 53 -13.56 -6.81 16.64
CA VAL A 53 -12.68 -5.73 16.17
C VAL A 53 -13.48 -4.48 15.82
N ASN A 54 -13.19 -3.38 16.47
CA ASN A 54 -13.78 -2.05 16.18
C ASN A 54 -12.85 -1.12 15.42
N ALA A 55 -11.52 -1.29 15.54
CA ALA A 55 -10.52 -0.54 14.79
C ALA A 55 -9.36 -1.44 14.37
N ILE A 56 -8.68 -1.07 13.30
CA ILE A 56 -7.53 -1.78 12.74
C ILE A 56 -6.32 -0.86 12.83
N LEU A 57 -5.20 -1.36 13.38
CA LEU A 57 -3.91 -0.70 13.40
C LEU A 57 -2.97 -1.44 12.44
N LEU A 58 -2.55 -0.79 11.36
CA LEU A 58 -1.67 -1.38 10.35
C LEU A 58 -0.25 -0.86 10.48
N THR A 59 0.75 -1.76 10.54
CA THR A 59 2.16 -1.39 10.63
C THR A 59 3.06 -2.40 9.92
N GLY A 60 4.36 -2.12 9.84
CA GLY A 60 5.37 -3.04 9.31
C GLY A 60 6.37 -3.51 10.38
N ALA A 61 6.76 -4.78 10.35
CA ALA A 61 7.82 -5.30 11.19
C ALA A 61 9.19 -4.72 10.82
N GLY A 62 10.02 -4.45 11.82
CA GLY A 62 11.38 -3.97 11.63
C GLY A 62 11.46 -2.50 11.19
N ARG A 63 12.42 -2.17 10.31
CA ARG A 63 12.79 -0.77 10.00
C ARG A 63 12.00 -0.11 8.86
N ALA A 64 11.19 -0.85 8.13
CA ALA A 64 10.38 -0.34 7.02
C ALA A 64 8.91 -0.68 7.25
N PHE A 65 8.02 0.16 6.75
CA PHE A 65 6.63 -0.21 6.63
C PHE A 65 6.46 -1.26 5.51
N CYS A 66 6.78 -0.89 4.27
CA CYS A 66 6.75 -1.80 3.13
C CYS A 66 7.52 -1.23 1.93
N ALA A 67 8.46 -2.00 1.41
CA ALA A 67 9.28 -1.60 0.25
C ALA A 67 8.60 -1.78 -1.12
N GLY A 68 7.31 -2.15 -1.15
CA GLY A 68 6.56 -2.38 -2.37
C GLY A 68 6.72 -3.78 -2.95
N GLY A 69 6.53 -3.94 -4.24
CA GLY A 69 6.65 -5.25 -4.90
C GLY A 69 8.06 -5.84 -4.82
N ASP A 70 8.15 -7.17 -4.74
CA ASP A 70 9.43 -7.88 -4.73
C ASP A 70 10.07 -7.89 -6.13
N VAL A 71 10.82 -6.81 -6.46
CA VAL A 71 11.47 -6.60 -7.76
C VAL A 71 12.46 -7.72 -8.10
N LYS A 72 13.14 -8.31 -7.12
CA LYS A 72 14.06 -9.45 -7.36
C LYS A 72 13.28 -10.67 -7.86
N GLY A 73 12.14 -10.94 -7.24
CA GLY A 73 11.23 -12.00 -7.68
C GLY A 73 10.60 -11.71 -9.04
N MET A 74 10.39 -10.46 -9.42
CA MET A 74 9.90 -10.07 -10.75
C MET A 74 10.97 -10.28 -11.82
N ALA A 75 12.20 -9.85 -11.59
CA ALA A 75 13.30 -9.97 -12.54
C ALA A 75 13.63 -11.43 -12.90
N SER A 76 13.55 -12.36 -11.93
CA SER A 76 13.80 -13.80 -12.16
C SER A 76 12.71 -14.51 -12.98
N ARG A 77 11.55 -13.89 -13.16
CA ARG A 77 10.36 -14.48 -13.84
C ARG A 77 10.02 -13.79 -15.17
N ALA A 78 10.76 -12.77 -15.55
CA ALA A 78 10.56 -12.06 -16.82
C ALA A 78 10.78 -13.01 -18.00
N GLY A 79 9.73 -13.30 -18.75
CA GLY A 79 9.78 -14.12 -19.97
C GLY A 79 9.22 -15.54 -19.87
N GLU A 80 8.93 -16.04 -18.68
CA GLU A 80 8.29 -17.36 -18.51
C GLU A 80 6.77 -17.29 -18.74
N GLU A 81 6.18 -18.36 -19.29
CA GLU A 81 4.73 -18.44 -19.52
C GLU A 81 3.94 -18.28 -18.22
N GLU A 82 4.43 -18.85 -17.13
CA GLU A 82 3.86 -18.67 -15.79
C GLU A 82 3.94 -17.20 -15.33
N GLY A 83 5.02 -16.48 -15.65
CA GLY A 83 5.15 -15.04 -15.41
C GLY A 83 4.09 -14.25 -16.16
N ARG A 84 3.83 -14.59 -17.44
CA ARG A 84 2.76 -13.97 -18.24
C ARG A 84 1.37 -14.26 -17.67
N ARG A 85 1.08 -15.51 -17.29
CA ARG A 85 -0.20 -15.89 -16.68
C ARG A 85 -0.45 -15.12 -15.38
N ARG A 86 0.57 -14.97 -14.55
CA ARG A 86 0.49 -14.15 -13.31
C ARG A 86 0.28 -12.68 -13.61
N ALA A 87 1.01 -12.12 -14.59
CA ALA A 87 0.80 -10.74 -15.01
C ALA A 87 -0.64 -10.49 -15.48
N MET A 88 -1.27 -11.44 -16.15
CA MET A 88 -2.69 -11.33 -16.53
C MET A 88 -3.66 -11.42 -15.35
N ALA A 89 -3.28 -12.06 -14.26
CA ALA A 89 -4.09 -12.15 -13.03
C ALA A 89 -3.86 -10.96 -12.06
N THR A 90 -2.73 -10.27 -12.16
CA THR A 90 -2.33 -9.17 -11.27
C THR A 90 -3.34 -8.01 -11.22
N PRO A 91 -3.93 -7.55 -12.36
CA PRO A 91 -4.92 -6.47 -12.32
C PRO A 91 -6.11 -6.78 -11.42
N ALA A 92 -6.64 -8.00 -11.49
CA ALA A 92 -7.76 -8.40 -10.65
C ALA A 92 -7.37 -8.43 -9.15
N GLY A 93 -6.15 -8.87 -8.84
CA GLY A 93 -5.60 -8.90 -7.48
C GLY A 93 -5.39 -7.49 -6.92
N GLY A 94 -4.73 -6.62 -7.66
CA GLY A 94 -4.51 -5.22 -7.26
C GLY A 94 -5.81 -4.49 -6.98
N ARG A 95 -6.81 -4.66 -7.87
CA ARG A 95 -8.14 -4.09 -7.66
C ARG A 95 -8.82 -4.64 -6.42
N ARG A 96 -8.81 -5.97 -6.19
CA ARG A 96 -9.41 -6.56 -4.99
C ARG A 96 -8.77 -6.07 -3.71
N LEU A 97 -7.44 -5.91 -3.67
CA LEU A 97 -6.74 -5.39 -2.51
C LEU A 97 -7.28 -4.02 -2.11
N VAL A 98 -7.31 -3.07 -3.04
CA VAL A 98 -7.78 -1.70 -2.78
C VAL A 98 -9.28 -1.69 -2.45
N GLN A 99 -10.11 -2.42 -3.22
CA GLN A 99 -11.54 -2.48 -2.96
C GLN A 99 -11.85 -3.06 -1.57
N ASN A 100 -11.17 -4.14 -1.18
CA ASN A 100 -11.38 -4.75 0.13
C ASN A 100 -10.93 -3.84 1.29
N MET A 101 -9.87 -3.03 1.11
CA MET A 101 -9.53 -1.98 2.08
C MET A 101 -10.63 -0.92 2.23
N LEU A 102 -11.26 -0.54 1.11
CA LEU A 102 -12.36 0.43 1.13
C LEU A 102 -13.69 -0.16 1.59
N ASP A 103 -13.84 -1.50 1.53
CA ASP A 103 -15.06 -2.21 1.95
C ASP A 103 -15.08 -2.50 3.44
N VAL A 104 -13.91 -2.65 4.09
CA VAL A 104 -13.85 -2.91 5.52
C VAL A 104 -14.46 -1.74 6.29
N GLU A 105 -15.44 -2.03 7.16
CA GLU A 105 -16.16 -1.00 7.92
C GLU A 105 -15.35 -0.42 9.07
N GLN A 106 -14.50 -1.23 9.70
CA GLN A 106 -13.63 -0.79 10.78
C GLN A 106 -12.63 0.25 10.26
N PRO A 107 -12.43 1.37 10.98
CA PRO A 107 -11.41 2.34 10.62
C PRO A 107 -10.01 1.71 10.67
N ILE A 108 -9.19 2.05 9.66
CA ILE A 108 -7.80 1.62 9.53
C ILE A 108 -6.89 2.78 9.89
N VAL A 109 -6.13 2.64 10.97
CA VAL A 109 -5.08 3.59 11.35
C VAL A 109 -3.72 3.03 10.90
N GLY A 110 -3.07 3.71 9.98
CA GLY A 110 -1.73 3.37 9.51
C GLY A 110 -0.65 3.92 10.44
N ALA A 111 0.15 3.06 11.05
CA ALA A 111 1.37 3.40 11.79
C ALA A 111 2.58 3.16 10.88
N ILE A 112 2.96 4.19 10.13
CA ILE A 112 3.99 4.08 9.08
C ILE A 112 5.37 4.32 9.73
N ASN A 113 5.92 3.24 10.27
CA ASN A 113 7.15 3.22 11.06
C ASN A 113 8.43 3.45 10.26
N GLY A 114 8.39 3.33 8.94
CA GLY A 114 9.52 3.47 8.04
C GLY A 114 9.10 3.60 6.59
N ASP A 115 10.02 3.35 5.66
CA ASP A 115 9.78 3.55 4.23
C ASP A 115 8.53 2.81 3.73
N ALA A 116 7.70 3.53 2.98
CA ALA A 116 6.51 3.06 2.27
C ALA A 116 6.67 3.36 0.78
N VAL A 117 6.86 2.34 -0.06
CA VAL A 117 7.29 2.51 -1.46
C VAL A 117 6.41 1.69 -2.42
N GLY A 118 6.05 2.25 -3.58
CA GLY A 118 5.23 1.57 -4.59
C GLY A 118 3.90 1.08 -4.00
N LEU A 119 3.57 -0.21 -4.17
CA LEU A 119 2.37 -0.81 -3.56
C LEU A 119 2.34 -0.64 -2.03
N GLY A 120 3.51 -0.58 -1.36
CA GLY A 120 3.56 -0.26 0.07
C GLY A 120 3.09 1.15 0.39
N ALA A 121 3.42 2.14 -0.45
CA ALA A 121 2.87 3.49 -0.33
C ALA A 121 1.36 3.51 -0.64
N THR A 122 0.92 2.77 -1.66
CA THR A 122 -0.51 2.62 -1.97
C THR A 122 -1.29 2.11 -0.75
N ILE A 123 -0.84 1.02 -0.11
CA ILE A 123 -1.49 0.46 1.09
C ILE A 123 -1.49 1.47 2.24
N ALA A 124 -0.36 2.14 2.49
CA ALA A 124 -0.27 3.15 3.54
C ALA A 124 -1.26 4.32 3.32
N LEU A 125 -1.37 4.79 2.07
CA LEU A 125 -2.19 5.95 1.71
C LEU A 125 -3.69 5.65 1.61
N PHE A 126 -4.08 4.38 1.51
CA PHE A 126 -5.48 3.95 1.62
C PHE A 126 -5.93 3.69 3.07
N CYS A 127 -5.07 3.86 4.08
CA CYS A 127 -5.52 3.92 5.46
C CYS A 127 -6.38 5.17 5.72
N ASP A 128 -7.32 5.09 6.66
CA ASP A 128 -8.26 6.19 6.97
C ASP A 128 -7.58 7.33 7.74
N VAL A 129 -6.66 6.97 8.64
CA VAL A 129 -5.81 7.93 9.37
C VAL A 129 -4.37 7.44 9.32
N ILE A 130 -3.45 8.31 8.95
CA ILE A 130 -2.05 7.96 8.71
C ILE A 130 -1.14 8.71 9.67
N VAL A 131 -0.49 7.98 10.57
CA VAL A 131 0.58 8.48 11.45
C VAL A 131 1.91 7.96 10.91
N ALA A 132 2.76 8.85 10.43
CA ALA A 132 4.04 8.49 9.84
C ALA A 132 5.21 8.90 10.73
N SER A 133 6.30 8.14 10.69
CA SER A 133 7.58 8.65 11.15
C SER A 133 7.98 9.86 10.29
N GLU A 134 8.42 10.95 10.90
CA GLU A 134 8.95 12.11 10.19
C GLU A 134 10.13 11.75 9.26
N LYS A 135 10.84 10.65 9.57
CA LYS A 135 11.97 10.10 8.82
C LYS A 135 11.56 9.05 7.79
N ALA A 136 10.33 8.52 7.86
CA ALA A 136 9.82 7.57 6.86
C ALA A 136 9.80 8.23 5.48
N ARG A 137 10.10 7.46 4.44
CA ARG A 137 10.08 7.98 3.08
C ARG A 137 8.93 7.36 2.30
N PHE A 138 8.20 8.21 1.62
CA PHE A 138 7.14 7.82 0.69
C PHE A 138 7.60 8.04 -0.75
N ALA A 139 7.35 7.07 -1.60
CA ALA A 139 7.56 7.21 -3.04
C ALA A 139 6.70 6.22 -3.81
N ASP A 140 6.18 6.64 -4.94
CA ASP A 140 5.76 5.70 -5.96
C ASP A 140 6.90 5.54 -6.97
N THR A 141 7.57 4.40 -6.92
CA THR A 141 8.80 4.15 -7.70
C THR A 141 8.58 3.31 -8.95
N HIS A 142 7.33 3.03 -9.33
CA HIS A 142 7.01 2.21 -10.51
C HIS A 142 7.72 2.72 -11.77
N VAL A 143 7.72 4.03 -12.00
CA VAL A 143 8.41 4.64 -13.15
C VAL A 143 9.92 4.35 -13.19
N ARG A 144 10.57 4.17 -12.03
CA ARG A 144 12.01 3.85 -11.95
C ARG A 144 12.35 2.46 -12.42
N VAL A 145 11.36 1.57 -12.40
CA VAL A 145 11.47 0.22 -12.97
C VAL A 145 10.71 0.09 -14.29
N GLY A 146 10.39 1.22 -14.92
CA GLY A 146 9.80 1.29 -16.25
C GLY A 146 8.35 0.84 -16.34
N ILE A 147 7.58 0.92 -15.25
CA ILE A 147 6.16 0.57 -15.20
C ILE A 147 5.31 1.72 -14.67
N VAL A 148 4.02 1.69 -14.99
CA VAL A 148 3.03 2.66 -14.51
C VAL A 148 2.66 2.38 -13.06
N ALA A 149 2.33 3.41 -12.28
CA ALA A 149 1.77 3.33 -10.93
C ALA A 149 0.31 2.88 -10.97
N GLY A 150 0.06 1.65 -11.44
CA GLY A 150 -1.28 1.15 -11.78
C GLY A 150 -2.06 0.59 -10.61
N ASP A 151 -1.37 0.12 -9.58
CA ASP A 151 -1.88 -0.62 -8.43
C ASP A 151 -2.59 0.25 -7.35
N GLY A 152 -2.99 1.46 -7.71
CA GLY A 152 -3.70 2.43 -6.87
C GLY A 152 -2.98 3.75 -6.67
N GLY A 153 -1.68 3.84 -6.99
CA GLY A 153 -0.92 5.09 -6.90
C GLY A 153 -1.54 6.21 -7.72
N ALA A 154 -1.93 5.92 -8.98
CA ALA A 154 -2.60 6.88 -9.87
C ALA A 154 -3.99 7.34 -9.36
N VAL A 155 -4.57 6.64 -8.41
CA VAL A 155 -5.83 7.00 -7.74
C VAL A 155 -5.56 7.85 -6.51
N ILE A 156 -4.80 7.31 -5.54
CA ILE A 156 -4.76 7.89 -4.19
C ILE A 156 -3.91 9.16 -4.10
N TRP A 157 -2.77 9.22 -4.80
CA TRP A 157 -1.92 10.41 -4.76
C TRP A 157 -2.65 11.68 -5.22
N PRO A 158 -3.35 11.70 -6.39
CA PRO A 158 -4.08 12.90 -6.82
C PRO A 158 -5.17 13.34 -5.87
N LEU A 159 -5.82 12.39 -5.17
CA LEU A 159 -6.89 12.67 -4.23
C LEU A 159 -6.36 13.34 -2.95
N LEU A 160 -5.18 12.98 -2.50
CA LEU A 160 -4.58 13.53 -1.29
C LEU A 160 -3.86 14.88 -1.54
N ILE A 161 -3.06 15.00 -2.59
CA ILE A 161 -2.17 16.15 -2.79
C ILE A 161 -2.45 16.97 -4.06
N GLY A 162 -3.54 16.63 -4.75
CA GLY A 162 -3.93 17.27 -6.00
C GLY A 162 -3.16 16.75 -7.22
N PRO A 163 -3.75 16.88 -8.43
CA PRO A 163 -3.23 16.23 -9.63
C PRO A 163 -1.86 16.75 -10.09
N ALA A 164 -1.54 18.02 -9.87
CA ALA A 164 -0.26 18.58 -10.30
C ALA A 164 0.92 17.97 -9.54
N ARG A 165 0.84 17.95 -8.21
CA ARG A 165 1.87 17.31 -7.37
C ARG A 165 1.94 15.81 -7.58
N ALA A 166 0.78 15.14 -7.67
CA ALA A 166 0.75 13.71 -7.92
C ALA A 166 1.46 13.34 -9.23
N LYS A 167 1.21 14.06 -10.33
CA LYS A 167 1.92 13.85 -11.60
C LYS A 167 3.44 14.00 -11.43
N GLU A 168 3.89 15.02 -10.71
CA GLU A 168 5.31 15.20 -10.45
C GLU A 168 5.92 13.99 -9.73
N PHE A 169 5.30 13.52 -8.63
CA PHE A 169 5.78 12.36 -7.88
C PHE A 169 5.73 11.08 -8.71
N LEU A 170 4.61 10.78 -9.37
CA LEU A 170 4.42 9.54 -10.12
C LEU A 170 5.30 9.48 -11.38
N MET A 171 5.50 10.59 -12.10
CA MET A 171 6.36 10.62 -13.29
C MET A 171 7.85 10.62 -12.97
N ARG A 172 8.27 11.11 -11.79
CA ARG A 172 9.67 11.20 -11.41
C ARG A 172 10.10 10.11 -10.42
N GLY A 173 9.14 9.50 -9.71
CA GLY A 173 9.39 8.47 -8.72
C GLY A 173 10.29 8.91 -7.57
N HIS A 174 10.34 10.19 -7.22
CA HIS A 174 11.21 10.67 -6.16
C HIS A 174 10.57 10.51 -4.77
N PHE A 175 11.44 10.47 -3.76
CA PHE A 175 11.03 10.29 -2.38
C PHE A 175 10.64 11.62 -1.72
N ILE A 176 9.68 11.55 -0.81
CA ILE A 176 9.33 12.60 0.13
C ILE A 176 9.41 12.04 1.56
N ASN A 177 9.97 12.78 2.51
CA ASN A 177 9.99 12.33 3.91
C ASN A 177 8.64 12.58 4.60
N GLY A 178 8.41 11.91 5.75
CA GLY A 178 7.13 11.99 6.47
C GLY A 178 6.79 13.40 6.93
N ALA A 179 7.77 14.18 7.37
CA ALA A 179 7.55 15.56 7.81
C ALA A 179 7.03 16.45 6.66
N GLU A 180 7.58 16.29 5.46
CA GLU A 180 7.12 17.00 4.27
C GLU A 180 5.80 16.43 3.74
N ALA A 181 5.62 15.11 3.83
CA ALA A 181 4.37 14.44 3.45
C ALA A 181 3.17 14.98 4.26
N ALA A 182 3.34 15.22 5.55
CA ALA A 182 2.31 15.83 6.38
C ALA A 182 2.02 17.29 5.98
N LYS A 183 3.06 18.07 5.65
CA LYS A 183 2.89 19.48 5.23
C LYS A 183 2.07 19.63 3.94
N ILE A 184 2.18 18.67 3.02
CA ILE A 184 1.43 18.70 1.75
C ILE A 184 0.11 17.96 1.78
N GLY A 185 -0.26 17.36 2.92
CA GLY A 185 -1.50 16.61 3.10
C GLY A 185 -1.48 15.19 2.56
N LEU A 186 -0.29 14.61 2.33
CA LEU A 186 -0.16 13.21 1.92
C LEU A 186 -0.44 12.25 3.08
N VAL A 187 -0.10 12.64 4.32
CA VAL A 187 -0.39 11.91 5.56
C VAL A 187 -0.98 12.86 6.60
N ASN A 188 -1.71 12.32 7.59
CA ASN A 188 -2.38 13.15 8.60
C ASN A 188 -1.39 13.69 9.63
N TYR A 189 -0.46 12.86 10.10
CA TYR A 189 0.49 13.20 11.14
C TYR A 189 1.89 12.72 10.79
N ALA A 190 2.90 13.51 11.16
CA ALA A 190 4.29 13.09 11.19
C ALA A 190 4.86 13.34 12.59
N VAL A 191 5.42 12.30 13.19
CA VAL A 191 5.93 12.31 14.56
C VAL A 191 7.32 11.68 14.62
N PRO A 192 8.10 11.85 15.69
CA PRO A 192 9.35 11.12 15.90
C PRO A 192 9.15 9.60 15.74
N PRO A 193 10.14 8.85 15.24
CA PRO A 193 9.99 7.42 14.97
C PRO A 193 9.45 6.60 16.14
N GLU A 194 9.89 6.91 17.36
CA GLU A 194 9.48 6.24 18.60
C GLU A 194 8.04 6.54 19.01
N GLU A 195 7.44 7.61 18.49
CA GLU A 195 6.08 8.03 18.81
C GLU A 195 5.04 7.51 17.79
N VAL A 196 5.46 6.93 16.67
CA VAL A 196 4.55 6.50 15.60
C VAL A 196 3.53 5.49 16.10
N LEU A 197 3.98 4.39 16.69
CA LEU A 197 3.10 3.33 17.16
C LEU A 197 2.25 3.77 18.36
N PRO A 198 2.80 4.47 19.39
CA PRO A 198 2.01 5.04 20.47
C PRO A 198 0.90 5.98 19.98
N LYS A 199 1.21 6.94 19.09
CA LYS A 199 0.22 7.89 18.55
C LYS A 199 -0.85 7.21 17.70
N ALA A 200 -0.46 6.26 16.85
CA ALA A 200 -1.42 5.52 16.05
C ALA A 200 -2.32 4.63 16.92
N ARG A 201 -1.79 4.04 17.99
CA ARG A 201 -2.57 3.26 18.96
C ARG A 201 -3.54 4.14 19.73
N GLU A 202 -3.14 5.34 20.16
CA GLU A 202 -4.02 6.33 20.80
C GLU A 202 -5.25 6.61 19.93
N ILE A 203 -5.03 6.91 18.64
CA ILE A 203 -6.11 7.20 17.69
C ILE A 203 -6.98 5.94 17.45
N ALA A 204 -6.36 4.76 17.30
CA ALA A 204 -7.09 3.51 17.13
C ALA A 204 -7.97 3.19 18.35
N GLN A 205 -7.48 3.50 19.57
CA GLN A 205 -8.24 3.30 20.80
C GLN A 205 -9.43 4.26 20.89
N GLU A 206 -9.23 5.55 20.57
CA GLU A 206 -10.32 6.53 20.49
C GLU A 206 -11.43 6.05 19.53
N LEU A 207 -11.05 5.53 18.35
CA LEU A 207 -11.99 5.02 17.36
C LEU A 207 -12.66 3.70 17.81
N ALA A 208 -11.92 2.82 18.50
CA ALA A 208 -12.45 1.54 18.97
C ALA A 208 -13.45 1.68 20.15
N GLU A 209 -13.30 2.73 20.96
CA GLU A 209 -14.17 3.05 22.10
C GLU A 209 -15.31 3.99 21.71
N GLY A 210 -15.22 4.64 20.57
CA GLY A 210 -16.20 5.62 20.09
C GLY A 210 -17.52 5.00 19.62
N PRO A 211 -18.45 5.84 19.12
CA PRO A 211 -19.75 5.40 18.63
C PRO A 211 -19.59 4.60 17.34
N THR A 212 -19.38 3.29 17.48
CA THR A 212 -18.97 2.33 16.45
C THR A 212 -19.68 2.52 15.12
N TRP A 213 -21.01 2.55 15.11
CA TRP A 213 -21.78 2.66 13.85
C TRP A 213 -21.64 4.01 13.18
N ALA A 214 -21.58 5.10 13.96
CA ALA A 214 -21.36 6.43 13.41
C ALA A 214 -19.98 6.55 12.77
N ILE A 215 -18.95 5.99 13.40
CA ILE A 215 -17.58 5.97 12.87
C ILE A 215 -17.52 5.16 11.58
N ARG A 216 -17.99 3.90 11.61
CA ARG A 216 -17.98 3.00 10.44
C ARG A 216 -18.74 3.59 9.25
N TRP A 217 -19.94 4.11 9.48
CA TRP A 217 -20.75 4.64 8.38
C TRP A 217 -20.29 6.03 7.89
N SER A 218 -19.63 6.82 8.73
CA SER A 218 -18.92 8.02 8.27
C SER A 218 -17.79 7.65 7.30
N LYS A 219 -16.95 6.66 7.66
CA LYS A 219 -15.94 6.11 6.75
C LYS A 219 -16.55 5.61 5.46
N LEU A 220 -17.56 4.73 5.52
CA LEU A 220 -18.19 4.17 4.32
C LEU A 220 -18.83 5.23 3.44
N SER A 221 -19.35 6.31 4.01
CA SER A 221 -19.92 7.44 3.26
C SER A 221 -18.85 8.16 2.42
N VAL A 222 -17.68 8.41 3.01
CA VAL A 222 -16.53 8.97 2.28
C VAL A 222 -15.99 7.96 1.26
N ASN A 223 -15.91 6.68 1.64
CA ASN A 223 -15.43 5.63 0.76
C ASN A 223 -16.30 5.42 -0.49
N LYS A 224 -17.56 5.83 -0.48
CA LYS A 224 -18.35 5.84 -1.74
C LYS A 224 -17.71 6.71 -2.80
N TRP A 225 -17.27 7.91 -2.44
CA TRP A 225 -16.55 8.79 -3.37
C TRP A 225 -15.20 8.23 -3.78
N LEU A 226 -14.44 7.64 -2.84
CA LEU A 226 -13.17 6.98 -3.16
C LEU A 226 -13.36 5.80 -4.13
N LYS A 227 -14.40 4.98 -3.90
CA LYS A 227 -14.73 3.85 -4.79
C LYS A 227 -15.09 4.29 -6.20
N ASP A 228 -15.78 5.42 -6.34
CA ASP A 228 -16.06 6.00 -7.66
C ASP A 228 -14.76 6.36 -8.40
N GLN A 229 -13.78 6.94 -7.70
CA GLN A 229 -12.47 7.25 -8.27
C GLN A 229 -11.67 5.98 -8.61
N VAL A 230 -11.68 4.98 -7.75
CA VAL A 230 -11.08 3.66 -8.02
C VAL A 230 -11.71 3.04 -9.26
N ASN A 231 -13.04 3.03 -9.34
CA ASN A 231 -13.77 2.46 -10.48
C ASN A 231 -13.50 3.23 -11.79
N LEU A 232 -13.31 4.53 -11.73
CA LEU A 232 -13.03 5.37 -12.91
C LEU A 232 -11.60 5.17 -13.44
N ILE A 233 -10.61 4.97 -12.56
CA ILE A 233 -9.19 5.10 -12.93
C ILE A 233 -8.48 3.75 -12.93
N MET A 234 -8.75 2.87 -11.94
CA MET A 234 -7.85 1.79 -11.60
C MET A 234 -7.76 0.71 -12.68
N ASP A 235 -8.85 0.36 -13.35
CA ASP A 235 -8.82 -0.65 -14.41
C ASP A 235 -7.95 -0.20 -15.60
N ALA A 236 -8.03 1.10 -15.96
CA ALA A 236 -7.18 1.66 -17.01
C ALA A 236 -5.70 1.75 -16.56
N SER A 237 -5.44 2.19 -15.32
CA SER A 237 -4.07 2.30 -14.82
C SER A 237 -3.38 0.95 -14.66
N LEU A 238 -4.10 -0.07 -14.19
CA LEU A 238 -3.62 -1.47 -14.15
C LEU A 238 -3.36 -2.02 -15.55
N ALA A 239 -4.22 -1.72 -16.53
CA ALA A 239 -3.98 -2.13 -17.91
C ALA A 239 -2.70 -1.47 -18.47
N TYR A 240 -2.48 -0.17 -18.22
CA TYR A 240 -1.24 0.50 -18.61
C TYR A 240 -0.02 -0.06 -17.89
N GLU A 241 -0.14 -0.42 -16.62
CA GLU A 241 0.92 -1.10 -15.89
C GLU A 241 1.29 -2.43 -16.57
N MET A 242 0.30 -3.26 -16.90
CA MET A 242 0.52 -4.53 -17.60
C MET A 242 1.14 -4.35 -18.98
N LEU A 243 0.77 -3.33 -19.72
CA LEU A 243 1.41 -2.99 -21.00
C LEU A 243 2.88 -2.62 -20.80
N THR A 244 3.17 -1.81 -19.78
CA THR A 244 4.55 -1.38 -19.50
C THR A 244 5.46 -2.52 -19.02
N PHE A 245 4.95 -3.57 -18.36
CA PHE A 245 5.71 -4.78 -18.06
C PHE A 245 6.28 -5.48 -19.30
N ASN A 246 5.67 -5.27 -20.47
CA ASN A 246 6.11 -5.89 -21.72
C ASN A 246 7.09 -5.03 -22.53
N THR A 247 7.43 -3.82 -22.09
CA THR A 247 8.34 -2.92 -22.77
C THR A 247 9.81 -3.34 -22.63
N GLU A 248 10.64 -2.96 -23.59
CA GLU A 248 12.09 -3.12 -23.49
C GLU A 248 12.66 -2.24 -22.37
N ASP A 249 12.04 -1.08 -22.10
CA ASP A 249 12.44 -0.18 -21.02
C ASP A 249 12.25 -0.82 -19.64
N HIS A 250 11.18 -1.59 -19.41
CA HIS A 250 11.02 -2.36 -18.17
C HIS A 250 12.10 -3.46 -18.04
N LYS A 251 12.37 -4.21 -19.12
CA LYS A 251 13.42 -5.24 -19.12
C LYS A 251 14.80 -4.64 -18.85
N GLU A 252 15.07 -3.48 -19.43
CA GLU A 252 16.31 -2.74 -19.18
C GLU A 252 16.39 -2.26 -17.73
N ALA A 253 15.32 -1.69 -17.18
CA ALA A 253 15.27 -1.23 -15.81
C ALA A 253 15.51 -2.39 -14.82
N ALA A 254 14.87 -3.54 -15.05
CA ALA A 254 15.05 -4.74 -14.23
C ALA A 254 16.52 -5.25 -14.27
N ARG A 255 17.14 -5.30 -15.46
CA ARG A 255 18.55 -5.66 -15.61
C ARG A 255 19.47 -4.65 -14.92
N ALA A 256 19.26 -3.37 -15.16
CA ALA A 256 20.06 -2.29 -14.59
C ALA A 256 20.00 -2.29 -13.05
N PHE A 257 18.84 -2.62 -12.48
CA PHE A 257 18.67 -2.77 -11.04
C PHE A 257 19.54 -3.90 -10.46
N VAL A 258 19.53 -5.08 -11.10
CA VAL A 258 20.36 -6.22 -10.68
C VAL A 258 21.84 -5.91 -10.83
N GLU A 259 22.24 -5.25 -11.93
CA GLU A 259 23.61 -4.87 -12.24
C GLU A 259 24.08 -3.61 -11.50
N LYS A 260 23.21 -2.97 -10.70
CA LYS A 260 23.49 -1.72 -9.94
C LYS A 260 24.02 -0.57 -10.81
N ARG A 261 23.52 -0.44 -12.03
CA ARG A 261 23.83 0.64 -12.99
C ARG A 261 22.60 1.49 -13.30
N LYS A 262 22.81 2.62 -13.95
CA LYS A 262 21.69 3.43 -14.48
C LYS A 262 21.09 2.74 -15.72
N PRO A 263 19.75 2.64 -15.82
CA PRO A 263 19.08 2.15 -17.03
C PRO A 263 19.25 3.11 -18.20
N LYS A 264 19.20 2.55 -19.42
CA LYS A 264 19.23 3.32 -20.68
C LYS A 264 17.92 3.08 -21.43
N TYR A 265 16.95 3.93 -21.20
CA TYR A 265 15.63 3.85 -21.80
C TYR A 265 15.63 4.22 -23.28
N GLN A 266 14.78 3.56 -24.07
CA GLN A 266 14.66 3.74 -25.52
C GLN A 266 13.22 4.08 -25.96
N GLY A 267 12.26 4.09 -25.05
CA GLY A 267 10.84 4.40 -25.33
C GLY A 267 10.10 3.29 -26.10
N ARG A 268 10.49 2.04 -25.94
CA ARG A 268 9.90 0.90 -26.65
C ARG A 268 9.82 -0.37 -25.80
#